data_615ac5dd8e372df7b88fd5342cac0e8f
#
_entry.id   615ac5dd8e372df7b88fd5342cac0e8f
#
_cell.length_a   1.000
_cell.length_b   1.000
_cell.length_c   1.000
_cell.angle_alpha   90.00
_cell.angle_beta   90.00
_cell.angle_gamma   90.00
#
_symmetry.space_group_name_H-M   'P 1'
#
loop_
_entity.id
_entity.type
_entity.pdbx_description
1 polymer ?
#
loop_
_entity_poly.entity_id
_entity_poly.type
_entity_poly.pdbx_seq_one_letter_code
_entity_poly.pdbx_strand_id
1 'polypeptide(L)'
;MERKYYKAINFDLDTNRLKEYYPRYQMAYSDLLRFFRQHDFSHRQGSGYVSNKKLISADIIDLISELSDSFSWCETCIKKIDVTNVGAQYDLTPLLTSPNMDTDDFTI
;
A
#
# COMPACT_ATOMS: atom_id res chain seq x y z
N MET A 1 -4.50 7.55 -24.79
CA MET A 1 -3.85 8.02 -23.54
C MET A 1 -4.45 7.26 -22.37
N GLU A 2 -3.59 6.75 -21.50
CA GLU A 2 -4.04 5.98 -20.35
C GLU A 2 -4.68 6.91 -19.30
N ARG A 3 -5.82 6.48 -18.76
CA ARG A 3 -6.47 7.22 -17.68
C ARG A 3 -5.69 7.03 -16.38
N LYS A 4 -5.60 8.11 -15.60
CA LYS A 4 -4.95 8.08 -14.29
C LYS A 4 -5.93 7.60 -13.22
N TYR A 5 -5.41 6.78 -12.30
CA TYR A 5 -6.16 6.29 -11.15
C TYR A 5 -5.30 6.34 -9.90
N TYR A 6 -5.94 6.42 -8.75
CA TYR A 6 -5.26 6.04 -7.51
C TYR A 6 -4.91 4.57 -7.62
N LYS A 7 -3.73 4.20 -7.14
CA LYS A 7 -3.22 2.84 -7.24
C LYS A 7 -3.05 2.25 -5.85
N ALA A 8 -3.55 1.05 -5.65
CA ALA A 8 -3.32 0.29 -4.43
C ALA A 8 -2.35 -0.84 -4.74
N ILE A 9 -1.29 -0.93 -3.95
CA ILE A 9 -0.26 -1.96 -4.09
C ILE A 9 -0.31 -2.85 -2.86
N ASN A 10 -0.36 -4.16 -3.07
CA ASN A 10 -0.36 -5.14 -2.00
C ASN A 10 0.78 -6.13 -2.20
N PHE A 11 1.39 -6.55 -1.08
CA PHE A 11 2.51 -7.47 -1.06
C PHE A 11 2.16 -8.71 -0.26
N ASP A 12 2.73 -9.83 -0.68
CA ASP A 12 2.80 -11.03 0.14
C ASP A 12 4.28 -11.36 0.33
N LEU A 13 4.78 -11.21 1.55
CA LEU A 13 6.18 -11.38 1.86
C LEU A 13 6.45 -12.75 2.48
N ASP A 14 7.60 -13.32 2.14
CA ASP A 14 8.12 -14.51 2.80
C ASP A 14 8.91 -14.10 4.04
N THR A 15 8.27 -14.10 5.19
CA THR A 15 8.89 -13.65 6.44
C THR A 15 10.02 -14.56 6.88
N ASN A 16 10.00 -15.83 6.52
CA ASN A 16 11.09 -16.74 6.86
C ASN A 16 12.35 -16.39 6.08
N ARG A 17 12.22 -16.08 4.80
CA ARG A 17 13.37 -15.66 3.99
C ARG A 17 13.88 -14.29 4.38
N LEU A 18 13.02 -13.41 4.83
CA LEU A 18 13.44 -12.08 5.28
C LEU A 18 14.40 -12.15 6.47
N LYS A 19 14.34 -13.21 7.27
CA LYS A 19 15.26 -13.40 8.40
C LYS A 19 16.71 -13.58 7.96
N GLU A 20 16.96 -13.92 6.69
CA GLU A 20 18.31 -14.00 6.13
C GLU A 20 18.91 -12.62 5.88
N TYR A 21 18.06 -11.60 5.78
CA TYR A 21 18.48 -10.22 5.46
C TYR A 21 18.39 -9.27 6.64
N TYR A 22 17.56 -9.59 7.63
CA TYR A 22 17.33 -8.74 8.79
C TYR A 22 17.37 -9.56 10.07
N PRO A 23 17.90 -8.99 11.17
CA PRO A 23 17.79 -9.63 12.49
C PRO A 23 16.33 -9.93 12.87
N ARG A 24 15.42 -9.06 12.47
CA ARG A 24 13.98 -9.24 12.66
C ARG A 24 13.27 -8.84 11.37
N TYR A 25 12.39 -9.70 10.87
CA TYR A 25 11.72 -9.45 9.60
C TYR A 25 10.84 -8.19 9.63
N GLN A 26 10.42 -7.74 10.80
CA GLN A 26 9.64 -6.49 10.93
C GLN A 26 10.40 -5.28 10.41
N MET A 27 11.71 -5.33 10.40
CA MET A 27 12.54 -4.25 9.87
C MET A 27 12.32 -4.04 8.38
N ALA A 28 11.99 -5.12 7.65
CA ALA A 28 11.65 -5.02 6.23
C ALA A 28 10.39 -4.18 6.02
N TYR A 29 9.39 -4.36 6.88
CA TYR A 29 8.17 -3.57 6.80
C TYR A 29 8.43 -2.09 7.08
N SER A 30 9.34 -1.80 8.00
CA SER A 30 9.73 -0.41 8.28
C SER A 30 10.43 0.23 7.09
N ASP A 31 11.29 -0.51 6.41
CA ASP A 31 11.98 -0.04 5.21
C ASP A 31 10.99 0.19 4.06
N LEU A 32 10.04 -0.70 3.87
CA LEU A 32 9.00 -0.54 2.87
C LEU A 32 8.13 0.68 3.15
N LEU A 33 7.75 0.88 4.40
CA LEU A 33 6.94 2.04 4.79
C LEU A 33 7.66 3.34 4.43
N ARG A 34 8.95 3.41 4.76
CA ARG A 34 9.77 4.60 4.45
C ARG A 34 9.86 4.81 2.95
N PHE A 35 10.11 3.74 2.19
CA PHE A 35 10.20 3.81 0.74
C PHE A 35 8.90 4.35 0.13
N PHE A 36 7.76 3.78 0.50
CA PHE A 36 6.49 4.19 -0.09
C PHE A 36 6.08 5.59 0.33
N ARG A 37 6.38 6.02 1.54
CA ARG A 37 6.15 7.40 1.96
C ARG A 37 6.97 8.40 1.15
N GLN A 38 8.20 8.03 0.83
CA GLN A 38 9.06 8.88 -0.01
C GLN A 38 8.55 8.99 -1.44
N HIS A 39 7.77 8.02 -1.88
CA HIS A 39 7.19 8.01 -3.22
C HIS A 39 5.71 8.42 -3.25
N ASP A 40 5.27 9.09 -2.20
CA ASP A 40 3.92 9.67 -2.13
C ASP A 40 2.82 8.61 -2.08
N PHE A 41 3.05 7.58 -1.28
CA PHE A 41 2.05 6.57 -0.95
C PHE A 41 1.77 6.59 0.54
N SER A 42 0.54 6.23 0.90
CA SER A 42 0.11 6.07 2.28
C SER A 42 -0.09 4.60 2.59
N HIS A 43 0.31 4.21 3.80
CA HIS A 43 0.15 2.84 4.26
C HIS A 43 -1.31 2.53 4.57
N ARG A 44 -1.75 1.38 4.13
CA ARG A 44 -3.01 0.77 4.52
C ARG A 44 -2.72 -0.39 5.47
N GLN A 45 -3.76 -1.04 5.94
CA GLN A 45 -3.58 -2.18 6.84
C GLN A 45 -2.74 -3.28 6.19
N GLY A 46 -1.92 -3.93 6.99
CA GLY A 46 -1.06 -5.01 6.54
C GLY A 46 0.03 -4.53 5.60
N SER A 47 0.16 -5.18 4.45
CA SER A 47 1.21 -4.90 3.46
C SER A 47 0.70 -4.06 2.30
N GLY A 48 -0.34 -3.26 2.52
CA GLY A 48 -0.94 -2.46 1.47
C GLY A 48 -0.54 -1.00 1.51
N TYR A 49 -0.41 -0.41 0.33
CA TYR A 49 -0.11 1.02 0.16
C TYR A 49 -1.00 1.60 -0.93
N VAL A 50 -1.41 2.85 -0.76
CA VAL A 50 -2.24 3.53 -1.75
C VAL A 50 -1.58 4.85 -2.12
N SER A 51 -1.51 5.14 -3.41
CA SER A 51 -0.94 6.39 -3.89
C SER A 51 -1.79 7.58 -3.41
N ASN A 52 -1.10 8.67 -3.08
CA ASN A 52 -1.78 9.91 -2.66
C ASN A 52 -2.24 10.72 -3.86
N LYS A 53 -1.84 10.33 -5.05
CA LYS A 53 -2.23 10.99 -6.30
C LYS A 53 -2.54 9.93 -7.35
N LYS A 54 -3.24 10.34 -8.40
CA LYS A 54 -3.56 9.46 -9.51
C LYS A 54 -2.33 9.23 -10.38
N LEU A 55 -2.14 7.98 -10.78
CA LEU A 55 -0.98 7.54 -11.54
C LEU A 55 -1.40 6.72 -12.75
N ILE A 56 -0.47 6.56 -13.69
CA ILE A 56 -0.62 5.63 -14.82
C ILE A 56 0.26 4.40 -14.58
N SER A 57 0.09 3.38 -15.42
CA SER A 57 0.83 2.12 -15.26
C SER A 57 2.35 2.30 -15.33
N ALA A 58 2.83 3.20 -16.17
CA ALA A 58 4.26 3.48 -16.29
C ALA A 58 4.87 3.96 -14.97
N ASP A 59 4.12 4.77 -14.21
CA ASP A 59 4.57 5.25 -12.91
C ASP A 59 4.79 4.09 -11.93
N ILE A 60 3.91 3.09 -12.00
CA ILE A 60 4.00 1.91 -11.13
C ILE A 60 5.18 1.03 -11.54
N ILE A 61 5.39 0.85 -12.83
CA ILE A 61 6.53 0.07 -13.32
C ILE A 61 7.85 0.71 -12.85
N ASP A 62 7.96 2.02 -12.97
CA ASP A 62 9.14 2.75 -12.50
C ASP A 62 9.32 2.61 -10.99
N LEU A 63 8.23 2.68 -10.25
CA LEU A 63 8.26 2.54 -8.79
C LEU A 63 8.76 1.16 -8.38
N ILE A 64 8.26 0.10 -9.01
CA ILE A 64 8.65 -1.28 -8.69
C ILE A 64 10.11 -1.53 -9.07
N SER A 65 10.57 -0.97 -10.19
CA SER A 65 11.98 -1.05 -10.57
C SER A 65 12.86 -0.39 -9.52
N GLU A 66 12.46 0.77 -9.03
CA GLU A 66 13.22 1.47 -8.00
C GLU A 66 13.20 0.73 -6.67
N LEU A 67 12.07 0.11 -6.33
CA LEU A 67 11.96 -0.73 -5.14
C LEU A 67 12.94 -1.91 -5.21
N SER A 68 12.99 -2.58 -6.35
CA SER A 68 13.88 -3.72 -6.56
C SER A 68 15.35 -3.31 -6.50
N ASP A 69 15.68 -2.13 -7.01
CA ASP A 69 17.04 -1.60 -6.95
C ASP A 69 17.42 -1.19 -5.53
N SER A 70 16.45 -0.77 -4.73
CA SER A 70 16.71 -0.30 -3.37
C SER A 70 16.92 -1.43 -2.38
N PHE A 71 16.28 -2.57 -2.60
CA PHE A 71 16.32 -3.69 -1.65
C PHE A 71 16.64 -4.99 -2.38
N SER A 72 17.80 -5.56 -2.09
CA SER A 72 18.28 -6.78 -2.76
C SER A 72 17.41 -8.01 -2.46
N TRP A 73 16.63 -7.98 -1.38
CA TRP A 73 15.79 -9.11 -0.99
C TRP A 73 14.46 -9.19 -1.73
N CYS A 74 14.14 -8.20 -2.56
CA CYS A 74 12.82 -8.17 -3.21
C CYS A 74 12.55 -9.41 -4.05
N GLU A 75 13.52 -9.83 -4.86
CA GLU A 75 13.33 -10.98 -5.76
C GLU A 75 13.10 -12.29 -5.00
N THR A 76 13.71 -12.44 -3.83
CA THR A 76 13.62 -13.69 -3.09
C THR A 76 12.52 -13.70 -2.04
N CYS A 77 12.16 -12.52 -1.52
CA CYS A 77 11.28 -12.42 -0.35
C CYS A 77 9.88 -11.92 -0.69
N ILE A 78 9.66 -11.32 -1.84
CA ILE A 78 8.30 -10.95 -2.26
C ILE A 78 7.72 -12.13 -3.03
N LYS A 79 6.76 -12.81 -2.41
CA LYS A 79 6.06 -13.93 -3.06
C LYS A 79 5.10 -13.43 -4.12
N LYS A 80 4.44 -12.32 -3.85
CA LYS A 80 3.44 -11.76 -4.73
C LYS A 80 3.37 -10.26 -4.51
N ILE A 81 3.18 -9.53 -5.60
CA ILE A 81 2.88 -8.12 -5.57
C ILE A 81 1.79 -7.87 -6.60
N ASP A 82 0.76 -7.15 -6.23
CA ASP A 82 -0.29 -6.80 -7.17
C ASP A 82 -0.70 -5.35 -7.02
N VAL A 83 -1.29 -4.82 -8.07
CA VAL A 83 -1.71 -3.43 -8.16
C VAL A 83 -3.15 -3.39 -8.64
N THR A 84 -3.94 -2.57 -7.98
CA THR A 84 -5.35 -2.39 -8.30
C THR A 84 -5.62 -0.91 -8.52
N ASN A 85 -6.42 -0.61 -9.53
CA ASN A 85 -6.94 0.74 -9.71
C ASN A 85 -8.03 0.97 -8.67
N VAL A 86 -7.96 2.12 -8.01
CA VAL A 86 -8.94 2.51 -6.99
C VAL A 86 -9.74 3.69 -7.51
N GLY A 87 -11.03 3.62 -7.39
CA GLY A 87 -11.91 4.75 -7.69
C GLY A 87 -11.82 5.82 -6.62
N ALA A 88 -12.80 6.70 -6.56
CA ALA A 88 -12.84 7.73 -5.55
C ALA A 88 -12.87 7.10 -4.15
N GLN A 89 -12.05 7.63 -3.25
CA GLN A 89 -12.02 7.20 -1.86
C GLN A 89 -12.75 8.24 -1.03
N TYR A 90 -13.61 7.76 -0.17
CA TYR A 90 -14.34 8.61 0.76
C TYR A 90 -14.04 8.20 2.19
N ASP A 91 -13.66 9.17 3.00
CA ASP A 91 -13.51 8.94 4.43
C ASP A 91 -14.88 9.09 5.07
N LEU A 92 -15.44 7.97 5.50
CA LEU A 92 -16.77 7.95 6.13
C LEU A 92 -16.71 8.01 7.65
N THR A 93 -15.50 8.15 8.20
CA THR A 93 -15.32 8.23 9.65
C THR A 93 -16.18 9.31 10.30
N PRO A 94 -16.31 10.53 9.72
CA PRO A 94 -17.15 11.56 10.31
C PRO A 94 -18.61 11.15 10.46
N LEU A 95 -19.09 10.22 9.64
CA LEU A 95 -20.46 9.73 9.76
C LEU A 95 -20.66 8.90 11.02
N LEU A 96 -19.61 8.23 11.49
CA LEU A 96 -19.66 7.40 12.68
C LEU A 96 -19.66 8.23 13.97
N THR A 97 -19.16 9.46 13.89
CA THR A 97 -19.00 10.33 15.06
C THR A 97 -20.00 11.47 15.08
N SER A 98 -20.85 11.57 14.07
CA SER A 98 -21.84 12.63 13.99
C SER A 98 -22.89 12.48 15.08
N PRO A 99 -23.14 13.54 15.88
CA PRO A 99 -24.20 13.48 16.89
C PRO A 99 -25.59 13.42 16.29
N ASN A 100 -25.75 13.72 15.03
CA ASN A 100 -27.03 13.67 14.33
C ASN A 100 -27.30 12.31 13.71
N MET A 101 -26.33 11.41 13.78
CA MET A 101 -26.53 10.05 13.31
C MET A 101 -27.30 9.28 14.36
N ASP A 102 -28.57 9.14 14.09
CA ASP A 102 -29.42 8.31 14.90
C ASP A 102 -29.14 6.86 14.55
N THR A 103 -28.76 6.08 15.53
CA THR A 103 -28.49 4.67 15.33
C THR A 103 -29.71 3.92 14.81
N ASP A 104 -30.88 4.39 15.06
CA ASP A 104 -32.11 3.76 14.57
C ASP A 104 -32.21 3.82 13.04
N ASP A 105 -31.62 4.84 12.44
CA ASP A 105 -31.61 4.98 10.98
C ASP A 105 -30.78 3.88 10.30
N PHE A 106 -29.89 3.26 11.03
CA PHE A 106 -28.98 2.24 10.51
C PHE A 106 -29.27 0.85 11.06
N THR A 107 -30.23 0.75 11.93
CA THR A 107 -30.65 -0.51 12.50
C THR A 107 -31.76 -1.07 11.62
N ILE A 108 -31.43 -2.00 10.83
CA ILE A 108 -32.40 -2.57 9.90
C ILE A 108 -32.68 -4.02 10.25
#